data_db6866b87fbb8b2f5a81ac7a40b3c345
#
_entry.id   db6866b87fbb8b2f5a81ac7a40b3c345
#
_cell.length_a   1.000
_cell.length_b   1.000
_cell.length_c   1.000
_cell.angle_alpha   90.00
_cell.angle_beta   90.00
_cell.angle_gamma   90.00
#
_symmetry.space_group_name_H-M   'P 1'
#
loop_
_entity.id
_entity.type
_entity.pdbx_description
1 polymer ?
#
loop_
_entity_poly.entity_id
_entity_poly.type
_entity_poly.pdbx_seq_one_letter_code
_entity_poly.pdbx_strand_id
1 'polypeptide(L)'
;MVRMLLIAAALVAATLTGPAVAQTPPDAAELAAYRGLHAAAASGDVAAIRRLAGAREGLDARDGNGRTPLHVAAFSGQVEAIRALIAAGADPGLFDNQRYDAVTIVSVSDDVLALKALLASGASAKLTTSRYDGTALIAAAHLGHDGIVRELIKAGAPLDHVNNLGWTALIEAVILGDGGKRHVETVRALLAAGANRNLADRQGATPLQHARARGYAAMVTLLEAGTPR
;
A
#
# COMPACT_ATOMS: atom_id res chain seq x y z
N MET A 1 12.85 50.77 25.27
CA MET A 1 13.03 49.37 25.74
C MET A 1 11.90 48.52 25.19
N VAL A 2 12.11 47.89 24.04
CA VAL A 2 11.11 47.02 23.42
C VAL A 2 11.59 45.57 23.65
N ARG A 3 10.84 44.82 24.46
CA ARG A 3 11.10 43.38 24.71
C ARG A 3 10.65 42.57 23.50
N MET A 4 11.60 42.07 22.74
CA MET A 4 11.39 41.02 21.73
C MET A 4 11.03 39.70 22.47
N LEU A 5 9.80 39.27 22.38
CA LEU A 5 9.41 37.90 22.75
C LEU A 5 9.83 36.96 21.60
N LEU A 6 10.87 36.19 21.84
CA LEU A 6 11.21 35.01 21.04
C LEU A 6 10.23 33.93 21.39
N ILE A 7 9.26 33.67 20.49
CA ILE A 7 8.42 32.47 20.54
C ILE A 7 9.27 31.34 19.94
N ALA A 8 9.87 30.54 20.82
CA ALA A 8 10.47 29.28 20.43
C ALA A 8 9.35 28.31 20.06
N ALA A 9 9.13 28.10 18.75
CA ALA A 9 8.31 27.02 18.27
C ALA A 9 9.04 25.70 18.58
N ALA A 10 8.66 25.06 19.67
CA ALA A 10 9.09 23.70 19.97
C ALA A 10 8.47 22.78 18.91
N LEU A 11 9.30 22.35 17.95
CA LEU A 11 8.98 21.27 17.03
C LEU A 11 8.89 20.00 17.87
N VAL A 12 7.70 19.62 18.31
CA VAL A 12 7.46 18.29 18.87
C VAL A 12 7.53 17.33 17.67
N ALA A 13 8.75 16.89 17.37
CA ALA A 13 8.96 15.68 16.60
C ALA A 13 8.42 14.53 17.46
N ALA A 14 7.15 14.21 17.30
CA ALA A 14 6.62 12.96 17.79
C ALA A 14 7.39 11.85 17.07
N THR A 15 8.43 11.34 17.72
CA THR A 15 9.08 10.10 17.33
C THR A 15 8.06 8.99 17.51
N LEU A 16 7.30 8.71 16.45
CA LEU A 16 6.55 7.45 16.33
C LEU A 16 7.59 6.32 16.17
N THR A 17 8.37 6.08 17.23
CA THR A 17 9.28 4.94 17.34
C THR A 17 8.52 3.74 17.92
N GLY A 18 7.40 3.39 17.29
CA GLY A 18 6.96 2.00 17.32
C GLY A 18 7.41 1.41 15.99
N PRO A 19 7.89 0.16 15.94
CA PRO A 19 8.08 -0.47 14.64
C PRO A 19 6.75 -0.33 13.92
N ALA A 20 6.74 0.34 12.76
CA ALA A 20 5.65 0.18 11.83
C ALA A 20 5.48 -1.33 11.75
N VAL A 21 4.33 -1.86 12.19
CA VAL A 21 4.06 -3.30 12.04
C VAL A 21 3.91 -3.48 10.56
N ALA A 22 5.06 -3.66 9.91
CA ALA A 22 5.16 -3.99 8.52
C ALA A 22 4.40 -5.31 8.32
N GLN A 23 3.89 -5.50 7.14
CA GLN A 23 3.38 -6.81 6.75
C GLN A 23 4.40 -7.87 7.12
N THR A 24 3.93 -8.98 7.70
CA THR A 24 4.83 -10.06 8.12
C THR A 24 4.77 -11.19 7.08
N PRO A 25 5.77 -11.27 6.18
CA PRO A 25 5.85 -12.38 5.26
C PRO A 25 6.08 -13.70 6.01
N PRO A 26 5.73 -14.84 5.42
CA PRO A 26 6.10 -16.13 5.99
C PRO A 26 7.61 -16.22 6.19
N ASP A 27 8.04 -16.65 7.36
CA ASP A 27 9.45 -16.92 7.61
C ASP A 27 9.91 -18.28 7.02
N ALA A 28 11.20 -18.57 7.09
CA ALA A 28 11.77 -19.78 6.52
C ALA A 28 11.21 -21.07 7.16
N ALA A 29 10.89 -21.04 8.46
CA ALA A 29 10.34 -22.19 9.17
C ALA A 29 8.87 -22.40 8.77
N GLU A 30 8.10 -21.33 8.66
CA GLU A 30 6.73 -21.37 8.17
C GLU A 30 6.66 -21.89 6.73
N LEU A 31 7.52 -21.37 5.83
CA LEU A 31 7.61 -21.84 4.44
C LEU A 31 7.94 -23.34 4.37
N ALA A 32 8.87 -23.83 5.17
CA ALA A 32 9.24 -25.24 5.23
C ALA A 32 8.12 -26.11 5.83
N ALA A 33 7.29 -25.55 6.69
CA ALA A 33 6.18 -26.24 7.34
C ALA A 33 4.92 -26.32 6.46
N TYR A 34 4.79 -25.43 5.45
CA TYR A 34 3.60 -25.42 4.58
C TYR A 34 3.36 -26.75 3.86
N ARG A 35 2.10 -27.08 3.68
CA ARG A 35 1.63 -28.28 2.94
C ARG A 35 0.49 -27.86 2.01
N GLY A 36 0.12 -28.72 1.10
CA GLY A 36 -1.04 -28.50 0.22
C GLY A 36 -0.93 -27.22 -0.59
N LEU A 37 -2.01 -26.44 -0.62
CA LEU A 37 -2.08 -25.20 -1.40
C LEU A 37 -1.14 -24.10 -0.91
N HIS A 38 -0.86 -24.01 0.40
CA HIS A 38 0.12 -23.03 0.89
C HIS A 38 1.54 -23.35 0.37
N ALA A 39 1.96 -24.61 0.38
CA ALA A 39 3.26 -25.00 -0.17
C ALA A 39 3.34 -24.76 -1.69
N ALA A 40 2.28 -25.14 -2.42
CA ALA A 40 2.21 -24.92 -3.86
C ALA A 40 2.21 -23.42 -4.22
N ALA A 41 1.53 -22.59 -3.43
CA ALA A 41 1.50 -21.14 -3.57
C ALA A 41 2.88 -20.51 -3.31
N ALA A 42 3.57 -20.93 -2.24
CA ALA A 42 4.91 -20.45 -1.90
C ALA A 42 5.94 -20.77 -2.98
N SER A 43 5.88 -21.95 -3.57
CA SER A 43 6.82 -22.42 -4.60
C SER A 43 6.43 -22.04 -6.03
N GLY A 44 5.22 -21.51 -6.25
CA GLY A 44 4.72 -21.21 -7.59
C GLY A 44 4.33 -22.46 -8.39
N ASP A 45 4.08 -23.61 -7.73
CA ASP A 45 3.69 -24.86 -8.40
C ASP A 45 2.24 -24.81 -8.89
N VAL A 46 2.06 -24.25 -10.09
CA VAL A 46 0.75 -24.11 -10.74
C VAL A 46 0.09 -25.47 -11.00
N ALA A 47 0.87 -26.51 -11.30
CA ALA A 47 0.33 -27.85 -11.54
C ALA A 47 -0.28 -28.42 -10.25
N ALA A 48 0.44 -28.30 -9.12
CA ALA A 48 -0.09 -28.69 -7.82
C ALA A 48 -1.32 -27.85 -7.44
N ILE A 49 -1.30 -26.52 -7.67
CA ILE A 49 -2.46 -25.64 -7.40
C ILE A 49 -3.69 -26.17 -8.15
N ARG A 50 -3.61 -26.38 -9.47
CA ARG A 50 -4.73 -26.87 -10.28
C ARG A 50 -5.26 -28.21 -9.80
N ARG A 51 -4.36 -29.15 -9.46
CA ARG A 51 -4.74 -30.48 -8.97
C ARG A 51 -5.47 -30.40 -7.62
N LEU A 52 -4.92 -29.63 -6.66
CA LEU A 52 -5.47 -29.52 -5.31
C LEU A 52 -6.77 -28.71 -5.28
N ALA A 53 -6.85 -27.63 -6.05
CA ALA A 53 -8.04 -26.80 -6.16
C ALA A 53 -9.26 -27.53 -6.72
N GLY A 54 -9.04 -28.57 -7.55
CA GLY A 54 -10.13 -29.43 -8.07
C GLY A 54 -10.95 -30.11 -6.97
N ALA A 55 -10.37 -30.34 -5.80
CA ALA A 55 -11.05 -30.86 -4.62
C ALA A 55 -11.84 -29.79 -3.85
N ARG A 56 -11.74 -28.51 -4.21
CA ARG A 56 -12.33 -27.34 -3.55
C ARG A 56 -12.00 -27.19 -2.05
N GLU A 57 -11.09 -27.97 -1.54
CA GLU A 57 -10.67 -27.91 -0.14
C GLU A 57 -9.46 -26.98 0.00
N GLY A 58 -9.59 -26.01 0.88
CA GLY A 58 -8.45 -25.20 1.33
C GLY A 58 -8.03 -24.05 0.41
N LEU A 59 -8.83 -23.64 -0.61
CA LEU A 59 -8.52 -22.46 -1.44
C LEU A 59 -8.28 -21.21 -0.58
N ASP A 60 -9.10 -21.03 0.45
CA ASP A 60 -9.03 -19.92 1.38
C ASP A 60 -8.66 -20.39 2.80
N ALA A 61 -8.03 -21.57 2.93
CA ALA A 61 -7.53 -22.06 4.21
C ALA A 61 -6.53 -21.06 4.79
N ARG A 62 -6.55 -20.90 6.13
CA ARG A 62 -5.71 -19.90 6.81
C ARG A 62 -4.59 -20.58 7.58
N ASP A 63 -3.39 -20.03 7.48
CA ASP A 63 -2.28 -20.40 8.36
C ASP A 63 -2.42 -19.72 9.75
N GLY A 64 -1.41 -19.89 10.61
CA GLY A 64 -1.40 -19.30 11.96
C GLY A 64 -1.45 -17.77 11.98
N ASN A 65 -1.07 -17.10 10.90
CA ASN A 65 -1.14 -15.65 10.71
C ASN A 65 -2.38 -15.20 9.91
N GLY A 66 -3.31 -16.10 9.65
CA GLY A 66 -4.52 -15.84 8.88
C GLY A 66 -4.28 -15.68 7.37
N ARG A 67 -3.08 -16.03 6.88
CA ARG A 67 -2.73 -15.91 5.46
C ARG A 67 -3.34 -17.07 4.68
N THR A 68 -4.04 -16.77 3.58
CA THR A 68 -4.51 -17.77 2.63
C THR A 68 -3.39 -18.16 1.66
N PRO A 69 -3.53 -19.23 0.85
CA PRO A 69 -2.59 -19.52 -0.23
C PRO A 69 -2.34 -18.33 -1.16
N LEU A 70 -3.35 -17.49 -1.41
CA LEU A 70 -3.21 -16.29 -2.23
C LEU A 70 -2.30 -15.24 -1.57
N HIS A 71 -2.42 -15.03 -0.25
CA HIS A 71 -1.49 -14.15 0.49
C HIS A 71 -0.05 -14.68 0.40
N VAL A 72 0.13 -15.99 0.55
CA VAL A 72 1.46 -16.62 0.47
C VAL A 72 2.05 -16.46 -0.93
N ALA A 73 1.25 -16.68 -2.00
CA ALA A 73 1.69 -16.44 -3.37
C ALA A 73 2.09 -14.97 -3.60
N ALA A 74 1.32 -14.01 -3.02
CA ALA A 74 1.62 -12.58 -3.10
C ALA A 74 2.93 -12.23 -2.38
N PHE A 75 3.15 -12.72 -1.15
CA PHE A 75 4.41 -12.53 -0.43
C PHE A 75 5.62 -13.15 -1.15
N SER A 76 5.41 -14.25 -1.86
CA SER A 76 6.47 -14.97 -2.58
C SER A 76 6.67 -14.48 -4.02
N GLY A 77 5.94 -13.46 -4.48
CA GLY A 77 6.05 -12.92 -5.84
C GLY A 77 5.64 -13.91 -6.95
N GLN A 78 4.81 -14.91 -6.63
CA GLN A 78 4.48 -16.01 -7.55
C GLN A 78 3.29 -15.66 -8.45
N VAL A 79 3.54 -14.86 -9.49
CA VAL A 79 2.51 -14.28 -10.38
C VAL A 79 1.58 -15.34 -10.98
N GLU A 80 2.14 -16.46 -11.48
CA GLU A 80 1.33 -17.50 -12.10
C GLU A 80 0.53 -18.32 -11.07
N ALA A 81 1.04 -18.46 -9.85
CA ALA A 81 0.28 -19.03 -8.73
C ALA A 81 -0.90 -18.15 -8.35
N ILE A 82 -0.72 -16.82 -8.28
CA ILE A 82 -1.78 -15.83 -8.07
C ILE A 82 -2.91 -16.03 -9.09
N ARG A 83 -2.56 -16.07 -10.39
CA ARG A 83 -3.54 -16.30 -11.47
C ARG A 83 -4.28 -17.63 -11.31
N ALA A 84 -3.53 -18.68 -11.03
CA ALA A 84 -4.10 -20.04 -10.90
C ALA A 84 -5.03 -20.16 -9.70
N LEU A 85 -4.69 -19.57 -8.56
CA LEU A 85 -5.52 -19.58 -7.35
C LEU A 85 -6.84 -18.82 -7.57
N ILE A 86 -6.79 -17.61 -8.15
CA ILE A 86 -8.02 -16.83 -8.42
C ILE A 86 -8.87 -17.52 -9.49
N ALA A 87 -8.26 -18.05 -10.54
CA ALA A 87 -8.98 -18.83 -11.55
C ALA A 87 -9.65 -20.09 -10.98
N ALA A 88 -9.10 -20.65 -9.90
CA ALA A 88 -9.69 -21.77 -9.17
C ALA A 88 -10.80 -21.33 -8.20
N GLY A 89 -10.98 -20.03 -7.95
CA GLY A 89 -12.03 -19.47 -7.10
C GLY A 89 -11.57 -19.03 -5.72
N ALA A 90 -10.25 -18.82 -5.50
CA ALA A 90 -9.76 -18.17 -4.28
C ALA A 90 -10.29 -16.74 -4.18
N ASP A 91 -10.72 -16.32 -3.01
CA ASP A 91 -11.24 -14.97 -2.76
C ASP A 91 -10.09 -13.95 -2.56
N PRO A 92 -9.88 -13.00 -3.50
CA PRO A 92 -8.83 -12.03 -3.38
C PRO A 92 -9.13 -10.89 -2.37
N GLY A 93 -10.35 -10.83 -1.85
CA GLY A 93 -10.79 -9.83 -0.88
C GLY A 93 -10.56 -10.22 0.58
N LEU A 94 -10.02 -11.39 0.85
CA LEU A 94 -9.76 -11.83 2.22
C LEU A 94 -8.56 -11.08 2.81
N PHE A 95 -8.62 -10.89 4.14
CA PHE A 95 -7.56 -10.26 4.91
C PHE A 95 -6.81 -11.30 5.76
N ASP A 96 -5.52 -11.12 5.95
CA ASP A 96 -4.74 -11.80 6.98
C ASP A 96 -5.06 -11.25 8.40
N ASN A 97 -4.39 -11.75 9.44
CA ASN A 97 -4.62 -11.29 10.82
C ASN A 97 -4.17 -9.84 11.06
N GLN A 98 -3.38 -9.25 10.16
CA GLN A 98 -2.96 -7.84 10.19
C GLN A 98 -3.86 -6.94 9.33
N ARG A 99 -4.95 -7.51 8.78
CA ARG A 99 -5.89 -6.84 7.86
C ARG A 99 -5.27 -6.41 6.53
N TYR A 100 -4.33 -7.20 6.00
CA TYR A 100 -3.80 -7.00 4.66
C TYR A 100 -4.43 -7.99 3.69
N ASP A 101 -4.80 -7.52 2.51
CA ASP A 101 -5.19 -8.31 1.35
C ASP A 101 -4.00 -8.51 0.40
N ALA A 102 -4.14 -9.39 -0.58
CA ALA A 102 -3.08 -9.67 -1.55
C ALA A 102 -2.66 -8.43 -2.36
N VAL A 103 -3.60 -7.52 -2.68
CA VAL A 103 -3.31 -6.27 -3.41
C VAL A 103 -2.40 -5.35 -2.59
N THR A 104 -2.68 -5.20 -1.30
CA THR A 104 -1.84 -4.38 -0.42
C THR A 104 -0.47 -5.02 -0.20
N ILE A 105 -0.39 -6.36 -0.08
CA ILE A 105 0.88 -7.09 0.05
C ILE A 105 1.81 -6.78 -1.13
N VAL A 106 1.35 -6.98 -2.36
CA VAL A 106 2.18 -6.74 -3.55
C VAL A 106 2.46 -5.24 -3.79
N SER A 107 1.58 -4.36 -3.27
CA SER A 107 1.79 -2.92 -3.34
C SER A 107 2.92 -2.45 -2.45
N VAL A 108 3.10 -3.08 -1.29
CA VAL A 108 4.21 -2.81 -0.35
C VAL A 108 5.53 -3.41 -0.85
N SER A 109 5.49 -4.55 -1.53
CA SER A 109 6.70 -5.18 -2.10
C SER A 109 7.14 -4.61 -3.45
N ASP A 110 6.46 -3.57 -3.98
CA ASP A 110 6.72 -2.95 -5.30
C ASP A 110 6.61 -3.93 -6.48
N ASP A 111 5.82 -5.00 -6.32
CA ASP A 111 5.63 -5.99 -7.38
C ASP A 111 4.50 -5.60 -8.36
N VAL A 112 4.87 -4.82 -9.36
CA VAL A 112 3.95 -4.34 -10.40
C VAL A 112 3.35 -5.50 -11.21
N LEU A 113 4.08 -6.60 -11.42
CA LEU A 113 3.59 -7.74 -12.21
C LEU A 113 2.53 -8.52 -11.44
N ALA A 114 2.79 -8.80 -10.15
CA ALA A 114 1.80 -9.42 -9.28
C ALA A 114 0.56 -8.56 -9.09
N LEU A 115 0.73 -7.23 -8.91
CA LEU A 115 -0.39 -6.30 -8.82
C LEU A 115 -1.27 -6.35 -10.08
N LYS A 116 -0.68 -6.28 -11.27
CA LYS A 116 -1.42 -6.39 -12.53
C LYS A 116 -2.14 -7.72 -12.65
N ALA A 117 -1.53 -8.81 -12.22
CA ALA A 117 -2.16 -10.12 -12.23
C ALA A 117 -3.39 -10.18 -11.32
N LEU A 118 -3.29 -9.65 -10.10
CA LEU A 118 -4.40 -9.55 -9.15
C LEU A 118 -5.55 -8.72 -9.72
N LEU A 119 -5.26 -7.50 -10.18
CA LEU A 119 -6.27 -6.58 -10.70
C LEU A 119 -6.96 -7.13 -11.96
N ALA A 120 -6.19 -7.71 -12.90
CA ALA A 120 -6.73 -8.34 -14.10
C ALA A 120 -7.60 -9.58 -13.79
N SER A 121 -7.40 -10.21 -12.64
CA SER A 121 -8.18 -11.34 -12.15
C SER A 121 -9.37 -10.94 -11.26
N GLY A 122 -9.66 -9.63 -11.14
CA GLY A 122 -10.83 -9.12 -10.43
C GLY A 122 -10.61 -8.70 -8.98
N ALA A 123 -9.36 -8.70 -8.49
CA ALA A 123 -9.07 -8.17 -7.17
C ALA A 123 -9.36 -6.66 -7.09
N SER A 124 -9.84 -6.19 -5.95
CA SER A 124 -10.24 -4.81 -5.76
C SER A 124 -9.07 -3.92 -5.33
N ALA A 125 -8.92 -2.76 -5.99
CA ALA A 125 -7.99 -1.70 -5.55
C ALA A 125 -8.59 -0.78 -4.45
N LYS A 126 -9.81 -1.08 -3.96
CA LYS A 126 -10.59 -0.14 -3.12
C LYS A 126 -10.73 -0.57 -1.67
N LEU A 127 -10.14 -1.69 -1.28
CA LEU A 127 -10.29 -2.21 0.08
C LEU A 127 -9.58 -1.31 1.08
N THR A 128 -10.24 -1.13 2.23
CA THR A 128 -9.62 -0.50 3.40
C THR A 128 -8.89 -1.58 4.19
N THR A 129 -7.59 -1.43 4.33
CA THR A 129 -6.66 -2.42 4.84
C THR A 129 -5.86 -1.87 6.01
N SER A 130 -5.11 -2.74 6.68
CA SER A 130 -4.26 -2.41 7.81
C SER A 130 -5.01 -1.89 9.06
N ARG A 131 -4.30 -1.86 10.17
CA ARG A 131 -4.79 -1.27 11.43
C ARG A 131 -4.94 0.26 11.38
N TYR A 132 -4.43 0.88 10.34
CA TYR A 132 -4.51 2.32 10.13
C TYR A 132 -5.69 2.73 9.25
N ASP A 133 -6.56 1.79 8.85
CA ASP A 133 -7.65 2.02 7.90
C ASP A 133 -7.15 2.69 6.61
N GLY A 134 -5.96 2.30 6.18
CA GLY A 134 -5.36 2.75 4.93
C GLY A 134 -5.91 2.00 3.72
N THR A 135 -5.33 2.25 2.56
CA THR A 135 -5.58 1.52 1.32
C THR A 135 -4.25 1.11 0.69
N ALA A 136 -4.28 0.21 -0.29
CA ALA A 136 -3.09 -0.13 -1.07
C ALA A 136 -2.44 1.12 -1.70
N LEU A 137 -3.26 2.10 -2.14
CA LEU A 137 -2.77 3.37 -2.70
C LEU A 137 -2.00 4.20 -1.66
N ILE A 138 -2.50 4.28 -0.43
CA ILE A 138 -1.82 4.96 0.68
C ILE A 138 -0.48 4.29 0.97
N ALA A 139 -0.46 2.95 1.10
CA ALA A 139 0.76 2.20 1.37
C ALA A 139 1.82 2.38 0.26
N ALA A 140 1.40 2.32 -1.01
CA ALA A 140 2.29 2.54 -2.14
C ALA A 140 2.81 3.98 -2.21
N ALA A 141 1.97 4.96 -1.88
CA ALA A 141 2.34 6.38 -1.85
C ALA A 141 3.36 6.69 -0.76
N HIS A 142 3.19 6.13 0.44
CA HIS A 142 4.13 6.18 1.55
C HIS A 142 5.54 5.74 1.11
N LEU A 143 5.63 4.62 0.38
CA LEU A 143 6.91 4.01 -0.01
C LEU A 143 7.48 4.59 -1.32
N GLY A 144 6.75 5.49 -1.98
CA GLY A 144 7.17 6.06 -3.25
C GLY A 144 7.16 5.03 -4.40
N HIS A 145 6.29 4.02 -4.33
CA HIS A 145 6.15 2.98 -5.35
C HIS A 145 5.32 3.51 -6.53
N ASP A 146 5.86 4.46 -7.27
CA ASP A 146 5.16 5.22 -8.30
C ASP A 146 4.59 4.36 -9.44
N GLY A 147 5.21 3.23 -9.76
CA GLY A 147 4.67 2.23 -10.69
C GLY A 147 3.39 1.59 -10.17
N ILE A 148 3.37 1.18 -8.91
CA ILE A 148 2.21 0.63 -8.20
C ILE A 148 1.10 1.69 -8.12
N VAL A 149 1.44 2.91 -7.72
CA VAL A 149 0.49 4.03 -7.62
C VAL A 149 -0.25 4.23 -8.94
N ARG A 150 0.46 4.23 -10.07
CA ARG A 150 -0.17 4.37 -11.40
C ARG A 150 -1.14 3.24 -11.73
N GLU A 151 -0.79 1.99 -11.42
CA GLU A 151 -1.68 0.85 -11.70
C GLU A 151 -2.92 0.85 -10.78
N LEU A 152 -2.75 1.19 -9.49
CA LEU A 152 -3.87 1.34 -8.56
C LEU A 152 -4.83 2.47 -8.96
N ILE A 153 -4.31 3.62 -9.41
CA ILE A 153 -5.11 4.72 -9.96
C ILE A 153 -5.93 4.25 -11.16
N LYS A 154 -5.32 3.56 -12.13
CA LYS A 154 -6.02 2.99 -13.28
C LYS A 154 -7.13 2.02 -12.88
N ALA A 155 -6.94 1.28 -11.80
CA ALA A 155 -7.93 0.36 -11.24
C ALA A 155 -9.01 1.05 -10.39
N GLY A 156 -9.00 2.38 -10.31
CA GLY A 156 -10.00 3.17 -9.59
C GLY A 156 -9.83 3.18 -8.08
N ALA A 157 -8.60 3.07 -7.58
CA ALA A 157 -8.30 3.23 -6.17
C ALA A 157 -8.79 4.60 -5.65
N PRO A 158 -9.32 4.70 -4.42
CA PRO A 158 -9.84 5.93 -3.86
C PRO A 158 -8.69 6.91 -3.58
N LEU A 159 -8.63 8.01 -4.37
CA LEU A 159 -7.55 8.99 -4.31
C LEU A 159 -7.51 9.76 -2.98
N ASP A 160 -8.69 10.09 -2.47
CA ASP A 160 -8.88 10.99 -1.33
C ASP A 160 -9.34 10.26 -0.05
N HIS A 161 -9.15 8.93 0.00
CA HIS A 161 -9.39 8.19 1.24
C HIS A 161 -8.49 8.74 2.35
N VAL A 162 -9.10 8.98 3.51
CA VAL A 162 -8.41 9.48 4.71
C VAL A 162 -8.29 8.35 5.71
N ASN A 163 -7.08 7.96 6.06
CA ASN A 163 -6.83 6.92 7.05
C ASN A 163 -7.08 7.41 8.49
N ASN A 164 -6.96 6.51 9.46
CA ASN A 164 -7.19 6.88 10.86
C ASN A 164 -6.10 7.77 11.49
N LEU A 165 -5.04 8.10 10.76
CA LEU A 165 -4.07 9.15 11.11
C LEU A 165 -4.51 10.53 10.62
N GLY A 166 -5.53 10.59 9.75
CA GLY A 166 -6.00 11.82 9.10
C GLY A 166 -5.23 12.13 7.81
N TRP A 167 -4.61 11.13 7.17
CA TRP A 167 -3.76 11.32 6.01
C TRP A 167 -4.33 10.66 4.76
N THR A 168 -4.24 11.36 3.64
CA THR A 168 -4.49 10.84 2.30
C THR A 168 -3.20 10.26 1.71
N ALA A 169 -3.30 9.54 0.58
CA ALA A 169 -2.14 9.09 -0.18
C ALA A 169 -1.20 10.25 -0.55
N LEU A 170 -1.76 11.42 -0.90
CA LEU A 170 -0.98 12.61 -1.24
C LEU A 170 -0.23 13.17 -0.02
N ILE A 171 -0.86 13.21 1.15
CA ILE A 171 -0.22 13.62 2.41
C ILE A 171 0.90 12.64 2.78
N GLU A 172 0.64 11.33 2.71
CA GLU A 172 1.65 10.31 3.06
C GLU A 172 2.89 10.37 2.15
N ALA A 173 2.70 10.56 0.84
CA ALA A 173 3.80 10.71 -0.10
C ALA A 173 4.71 11.91 0.23
N VAL A 174 4.15 12.96 0.83
CA VAL A 174 4.92 14.15 1.24
C VAL A 174 5.50 13.98 2.64
N ILE A 175 4.70 13.53 3.63
CA ILE A 175 5.13 13.47 5.04
C ILE A 175 6.16 12.39 5.27
N LEU A 176 5.95 11.20 4.72
CA LEU A 176 6.79 10.02 4.93
C LEU A 176 7.80 9.83 3.80
N GLY A 177 7.62 10.54 2.70
CA GLY A 177 8.55 10.55 1.59
C GLY A 177 9.86 11.26 1.91
N ASP A 178 10.87 10.95 1.10
CA ASP A 178 12.22 11.54 1.18
C ASP A 178 12.42 12.76 0.26
N GLY A 179 11.38 13.16 -0.48
CA GLY A 179 11.46 14.22 -1.51
C GLY A 179 12.20 13.81 -2.79
N GLY A 180 12.65 12.54 -2.87
CA GLY A 180 13.36 11.99 -4.01
C GLY A 180 12.47 11.73 -5.22
N LYS A 181 13.09 11.32 -6.33
CA LYS A 181 12.44 11.16 -7.64
C LYS A 181 11.17 10.31 -7.58
N ARG A 182 11.18 9.18 -6.89
CA ARG A 182 10.03 8.27 -6.83
C ARG A 182 8.84 8.89 -6.10
N HIS A 183 9.06 9.57 -4.97
CA HIS A 183 7.98 10.28 -4.27
C HIS A 183 7.47 11.49 -5.06
N VAL A 184 8.33 12.22 -5.77
CA VAL A 184 7.91 13.29 -6.69
C VAL A 184 7.02 12.75 -7.81
N GLU A 185 7.37 11.61 -8.41
CA GLU A 185 6.53 10.95 -9.43
C GLU A 185 5.21 10.41 -8.85
N THR A 186 5.22 9.94 -7.62
CA THR A 186 4.00 9.55 -6.88
C THR A 186 3.07 10.75 -6.72
N VAL A 187 3.57 11.87 -6.22
CA VAL A 187 2.80 13.13 -6.08
C VAL A 187 2.26 13.58 -7.45
N ARG A 188 3.10 13.54 -8.50
CA ARG A 188 2.69 13.88 -9.86
C ARG A 188 1.53 12.99 -10.34
N ALA A 189 1.63 11.67 -10.16
CA ALA A 189 0.61 10.72 -10.59
C ALA A 189 -0.72 10.93 -9.86
N LEU A 190 -0.69 11.14 -8.55
CA LEU A 190 -1.87 11.43 -7.74
C LEU A 190 -2.56 12.72 -8.18
N LEU A 191 -1.80 13.81 -8.37
CA LEU A 191 -2.35 15.10 -8.81
C LEU A 191 -2.91 15.02 -10.25
N ALA A 192 -2.23 14.33 -11.15
CA ALA A 192 -2.69 14.13 -12.52
C ALA A 192 -4.00 13.32 -12.59
N ALA A 193 -4.22 12.43 -11.62
CA ALA A 193 -5.45 11.67 -11.48
C ALA A 193 -6.59 12.45 -10.79
N GLY A 194 -6.32 13.64 -10.27
CA GLY A 194 -7.32 14.50 -9.63
C GLY A 194 -7.40 14.37 -8.11
N ALA A 195 -6.36 13.85 -7.43
CA ALA A 195 -6.31 13.86 -5.98
C ALA A 195 -6.46 15.28 -5.44
N ASN A 196 -7.27 15.45 -4.40
CA ASN A 196 -7.56 16.76 -3.81
C ASN A 196 -6.37 17.27 -3.00
N ARG A 197 -5.61 18.19 -3.60
CA ARG A 197 -4.42 18.84 -3.00
C ARG A 197 -4.72 19.71 -1.78
N ASN A 198 -5.98 20.04 -1.54
CA ASN A 198 -6.40 20.94 -0.45
C ASN A 198 -6.88 20.17 0.79
N LEU A 199 -6.98 18.85 0.74
CA LEU A 199 -7.29 18.07 1.94
C LEU A 199 -6.14 18.23 2.93
N ALA A 200 -6.49 18.70 4.12
CA ALA A 200 -5.55 18.90 5.20
C ALA A 200 -5.59 17.72 6.18
N ASP A 201 -4.49 17.52 6.91
CA ASP A 201 -4.43 16.58 8.01
C ASP A 201 -5.22 17.08 9.24
N ARG A 202 -5.18 16.32 10.33
CA ARG A 202 -5.88 16.70 11.59
C ARG A 202 -5.38 18.00 12.23
N GLN A 203 -4.18 18.45 11.87
CA GLN A 203 -3.58 19.71 12.31
C GLN A 203 -3.92 20.88 11.37
N GLY A 204 -4.69 20.62 10.32
CA GLY A 204 -5.06 21.63 9.33
C GLY A 204 -3.95 21.91 8.30
N ALA A 205 -2.90 21.09 8.25
CA ALA A 205 -1.80 21.27 7.31
C ALA A 205 -2.07 20.54 6.00
N THR A 206 -1.98 21.26 4.88
CA THR A 206 -2.14 20.72 3.52
C THR A 206 -0.86 20.04 3.03
N PRO A 207 -0.94 19.18 1.98
CA PRO A 207 0.25 18.62 1.32
C PRO A 207 1.28 19.69 0.93
N LEU A 208 0.83 20.86 0.44
CA LEU A 208 1.70 21.98 0.07
C LEU A 208 2.44 22.53 1.27
N GLN A 209 1.78 22.73 2.41
CA GLN A 209 2.41 23.22 3.62
C GLN A 209 3.46 22.23 4.14
N HIS A 210 3.18 20.93 4.10
CA HIS A 210 4.14 19.89 4.44
C HIS A 210 5.36 19.88 3.50
N ALA A 211 5.14 20.00 2.18
CA ALA A 211 6.23 20.02 1.20
C ALA A 211 7.15 21.25 1.41
N ARG A 212 6.57 22.43 1.68
CA ARG A 212 7.32 23.65 1.99
C ARG A 212 8.15 23.50 3.27
N ALA A 213 7.54 22.98 4.34
CA ALA A 213 8.21 22.77 5.63
C ALA A 213 9.41 21.81 5.53
N ARG A 214 9.37 20.87 4.57
CA ARG A 214 10.46 19.91 4.30
C ARG A 214 11.46 20.38 3.25
N GLY A 215 11.22 21.51 2.60
CA GLY A 215 12.07 22.01 1.52
C GLY A 215 12.01 21.19 0.22
N TYR A 216 10.91 20.45 -0.03
CA TYR A 216 10.75 19.61 -1.21
C TYR A 216 10.31 20.43 -2.43
N ALA A 217 11.24 21.22 -3.00
CA ALA A 217 10.98 22.19 -4.05
C ALA A 217 10.22 21.63 -5.27
N ALA A 218 10.57 20.42 -5.70
CA ALA A 218 9.88 19.77 -6.84
C ALA A 218 8.41 19.43 -6.51
N MET A 219 8.11 18.99 -5.29
CA MET A 219 6.75 18.73 -4.85
C MET A 219 5.97 20.04 -4.66
N VAL A 220 6.61 21.08 -4.12
CA VAL A 220 6.01 22.43 -4.01
C VAL A 220 5.56 22.93 -5.38
N THR A 221 6.42 22.84 -6.39
CA THR A 221 6.09 23.25 -7.76
C THR A 221 4.86 22.46 -8.30
N LEU A 222 4.80 21.16 -8.07
CA LEU A 222 3.66 20.33 -8.51
C LEU A 222 2.37 20.69 -7.78
N LEU A 223 2.44 20.93 -6.48
CA LEU A 223 1.29 21.24 -5.65
C LEU A 223 0.75 22.65 -5.90
N GLU A 224 1.58 23.60 -6.35
CA GLU A 224 1.18 24.95 -6.75
C GLU A 224 0.62 25.02 -8.19
N ALA A 225 1.12 24.17 -9.09
CA ALA A 225 0.73 24.13 -10.50
C ALA A 225 -0.72 23.68 -10.68
N GLY A 226 -1.68 24.56 -10.67
CA GLY A 226 -3.11 24.27 -10.81
C GLY A 226 -3.96 24.84 -9.68
N THR A 227 -3.36 25.63 -8.81
CA THR A 227 -4.12 26.56 -7.98
C THR A 227 -4.51 27.75 -8.91
N PRO A 228 -5.82 28.04 -9.10
CA PRO A 228 -6.19 29.28 -9.78
C PRO A 228 -5.53 30.46 -9.08
N ARG A 229 -4.88 31.33 -9.86
CA ARG A 229 -4.39 32.62 -9.34
C ARG A 229 -5.54 33.52 -9.02
#